data_5f14909536c58f50e2ebff1edb1ac753
#
_entry.id   5f14909536c58f50e2ebff1edb1ac753
#
_cell.length_a   1.000
_cell.length_b   1.000
_cell.length_c   1.000
_cell.angle_alpha   90.00
_cell.angle_beta   90.00
_cell.angle_gamma   90.00
#
_symmetry.space_group_name_H-M   'P 1'
#
loop_
_entity.id
_entity.type
_entity.pdbx_description
1 polymer ?
#
loop_
_entity_poly.entity_id
_entity_poly.type
_entity_poly.pdbx_seq_one_letter_code
_entity_poly.pdbx_strand_id
1 'polypeptide(L)'
;VDHGQSPDFLGRNFMSTVETAGTLAVRAALLLGVSTTVALAAPAYAQTAAAEDAGDEQIIIVTASKQAKTLQDTPISVSVTSKALIENAQIRDAFDLQSVVPSLRVSQLQSSANTNFIIRGFGNGANNVGIEPSVGVFIDGVYRSRSAAQIGDLPSVERIEVLRGPQSTLFGKNASAGIISVVTSEPKFELGGQAELSYGNYNALIARAEITGPISETIAFSLAGNYNRRDGYVYNEALNINENERNRGGVRAQLLFKPSEDFKLRLIADYDKIDEICCSVVNLVDGPTGNAVRALGGRIISNQPLALRSATNFPSTNLVDNFGFSAQADYNAGQFDLTFIGAYRGVRLSTNADSDFTSADLIGENSARNAIDTYTAEFRVASKFDGPVNFLVGAFYFHENIDASGALTFGRDFRNYASALSGGAYTSLEPTLRALLPGTPAGQFGGRGQGRFEDYDYKNRAISVFGSVDWNIVEDLTLTLGGNYTHDSKTYATNVVTTDVFSGLDLVRAGV
;
A
#
# COMPACT_ATOMS: atom_id res chain seq x y z
N VAL A 1 -11.81 -38.66 25.22
CA VAL A 1 -12.90 -38.33 24.33
C VAL A 1 -12.28 -37.62 23.14
N ASP A 2 -12.32 -38.28 22.07
CA ASP A 2 -11.93 -38.13 20.69
C ASP A 2 -11.44 -36.72 20.22
N HIS A 3 -10.17 -36.62 19.85
CA HIS A 3 -9.59 -35.47 19.19
C HIS A 3 -9.68 -35.64 17.67
N GLY A 4 -10.66 -34.98 17.08
CA GLY A 4 -10.79 -34.85 15.64
C GLY A 4 -9.61 -34.12 15.02
N GLN A 5 -9.02 -34.74 14.01
CA GLN A 5 -7.94 -34.25 13.19
C GLN A 5 -8.34 -32.94 12.49
N SER A 6 -7.42 -31.96 12.50
CA SER A 6 -7.47 -30.76 11.66
C SER A 6 -7.40 -31.15 10.18
N PRO A 7 -8.12 -30.47 9.30
CA PRO A 7 -8.01 -30.74 7.87
C PRO A 7 -6.67 -30.21 7.33
N ASP A 8 -5.90 -31.12 6.74
CA ASP A 8 -4.68 -30.84 6.01
C ASP A 8 -4.92 -29.82 4.89
N PHE A 9 -4.08 -28.80 4.89
CA PHE A 9 -4.06 -27.73 3.91
C PHE A 9 -3.63 -28.22 2.52
N LEU A 10 -4.56 -28.40 1.62
CA LEU A 10 -4.35 -28.60 0.18
C LEU A 10 -3.85 -27.31 -0.55
N GLY A 11 -3.13 -26.45 0.13
CA GLY A 11 -2.63 -25.18 -0.43
C GLY A 11 -1.17 -25.19 -0.87
N ARG A 12 -0.36 -26.13 -0.42
CA ARG A 12 1.10 -26.06 -0.65
C ARG A 12 1.58 -26.42 -2.06
N ASN A 13 0.83 -27.17 -2.82
CA ASN A 13 1.26 -27.64 -4.16
C ASN A 13 0.80 -26.75 -5.31
N PHE A 14 -0.10 -25.78 -5.09
CA PHE A 14 -0.57 -24.89 -6.16
C PHE A 14 0.33 -23.66 -6.34
N MET A 15 1.03 -23.24 -5.28
CA MET A 15 1.94 -22.07 -5.35
C MET A 15 3.27 -22.37 -6.06
N SER A 16 3.82 -23.60 -5.95
CA SER A 16 5.11 -23.91 -6.57
C SER A 16 5.05 -24.06 -8.09
N THR A 17 3.90 -24.43 -8.65
CA THR A 17 3.71 -24.58 -10.10
C THR A 17 3.39 -23.27 -10.82
N VAL A 18 2.84 -22.28 -10.11
CA VAL A 18 2.57 -20.95 -10.68
C VAL A 18 3.83 -20.09 -10.70
N GLU A 19 4.71 -20.20 -9.68
CA GLU A 19 5.99 -19.47 -9.65
C GLU A 19 6.95 -19.87 -10.78
N THR A 20 7.01 -21.16 -11.14
CA THR A 20 7.89 -21.62 -12.23
C THR A 20 7.38 -21.24 -13.61
N ALA A 21 6.07 -21.17 -13.81
CA ALA A 21 5.49 -20.79 -15.10
C ALA A 21 5.57 -19.27 -15.36
N GLY A 22 5.35 -18.44 -14.32
CA GLY A 22 5.41 -16.99 -14.43
C GLY A 22 6.81 -16.44 -14.70
N THR A 23 7.84 -16.99 -14.03
CA THR A 23 9.24 -16.58 -14.23
C THR A 23 9.82 -17.01 -15.57
N LEU A 24 9.38 -18.13 -16.15
CA LEU A 24 9.79 -18.55 -17.48
C LEU A 24 9.14 -17.74 -18.59
N ALA A 25 7.87 -17.36 -18.45
CA ALA A 25 7.16 -16.57 -19.45
C ALA A 25 7.69 -15.11 -19.52
N VAL A 26 8.02 -14.50 -18.41
CA VAL A 26 8.61 -13.15 -18.37
C VAL A 26 10.04 -13.15 -18.92
N ARG A 27 10.84 -14.19 -18.64
CA ARG A 27 12.20 -14.32 -19.21
C ARG A 27 12.20 -14.61 -20.71
N ALA A 28 11.22 -15.37 -21.22
CA ALA A 28 11.08 -15.64 -22.65
C ALA A 28 10.59 -14.42 -23.43
N ALA A 29 9.68 -13.62 -22.88
CA ALA A 29 9.19 -12.39 -23.50
C ALA A 29 10.26 -11.29 -23.58
N LEU A 30 11.13 -11.18 -22.58
CA LEU A 30 12.26 -10.24 -22.56
C LEU A 30 13.38 -10.62 -23.54
N LEU A 31 13.61 -11.92 -23.78
CA LEU A 31 14.67 -12.39 -24.70
C LEU A 31 14.25 -12.36 -26.18
N LEU A 32 12.96 -12.46 -26.49
CA LEU A 32 12.44 -12.38 -27.86
C LEU A 32 12.23 -10.94 -28.34
N GLY A 33 12.08 -9.97 -27.44
CA GLY A 33 11.90 -8.55 -27.79
C GLY A 33 13.19 -7.83 -28.19
N VAL A 34 14.37 -8.31 -27.78
CA VAL A 34 15.66 -7.63 -28.02
C VAL A 34 16.32 -8.04 -29.32
N SER A 35 15.92 -9.17 -29.95
CA SER A 35 16.65 -9.71 -31.10
C SER A 35 16.18 -9.20 -32.47
N THR A 36 15.10 -8.41 -32.57
CA THR A 36 14.52 -8.00 -33.86
C THR A 36 14.55 -6.49 -34.15
N THR A 37 15.12 -5.65 -33.27
CA THR A 37 15.07 -4.18 -33.46
C THR A 37 16.39 -3.54 -33.88
N VAL A 38 17.43 -4.31 -34.27
CA VAL A 38 18.74 -3.74 -34.67
C VAL A 38 18.83 -3.43 -36.20
N ALA A 39 17.82 -3.67 -37.00
CA ALA A 39 17.92 -3.63 -38.47
C ALA A 39 17.12 -2.51 -39.17
N LEU A 40 16.67 -1.45 -38.52
CA LEU A 40 16.05 -0.28 -39.20
C LEU A 40 16.49 1.04 -38.52
N ALA A 41 17.77 1.38 -38.66
CA ALA A 41 18.21 2.76 -38.43
C ALA A 41 17.87 3.58 -39.69
N ALA A 42 16.65 4.09 -39.78
CA ALA A 42 16.34 5.21 -40.65
C ALA A 42 16.91 6.52 -40.03
N PRO A 43 17.47 7.44 -40.79
CA PRO A 43 17.96 8.68 -40.23
C PRO A 43 16.79 9.48 -39.65
N ALA A 44 16.81 9.70 -38.34
CA ALA A 44 15.91 10.64 -37.70
C ALA A 44 16.21 12.04 -38.21
N TYR A 45 15.38 12.58 -39.06
CA TYR A 45 15.32 14.01 -39.30
C TYR A 45 14.88 14.65 -37.95
N ALA A 46 15.79 15.41 -37.34
CA ALA A 46 15.44 16.25 -36.22
C ALA A 46 14.41 17.28 -36.72
N GLN A 47 13.14 17.03 -36.49
CA GLN A 47 12.12 18.04 -36.57
C GLN A 47 12.44 19.02 -35.45
N THR A 48 12.89 20.23 -35.81
CA THR A 48 12.91 21.36 -34.90
C THR A 48 11.53 21.51 -34.32
N ALA A 49 11.37 21.15 -33.05
CA ALA A 49 10.18 21.50 -32.29
C ALA A 49 10.11 23.03 -32.35
N ALA A 50 9.14 23.54 -33.08
CA ALA A 50 8.73 24.93 -32.95
C ALA A 50 8.41 25.12 -31.46
N ALA A 51 9.04 26.14 -30.85
CA ALA A 51 8.68 26.56 -29.51
C ALA A 51 7.18 26.91 -29.55
N GLU A 52 6.36 26.03 -29.00
CA GLU A 52 4.97 26.34 -28.75
C GLU A 52 4.93 27.50 -27.76
N ASP A 53 4.22 28.49 -28.16
CA ASP A 53 4.00 29.78 -27.54
C ASP A 53 3.63 29.59 -26.05
N ALA A 54 4.40 30.22 -25.16
CA ALA A 54 4.18 30.22 -23.72
C ALA A 54 2.98 31.13 -23.37
N GLY A 55 1.78 30.75 -23.80
CA GLY A 55 0.59 31.59 -23.68
C GLY A 55 -0.73 30.88 -23.45
N ASP A 56 -0.80 29.54 -23.56
CA ASP A 56 -2.01 28.82 -23.23
C ASP A 56 -1.92 28.40 -21.74
N GLU A 57 -2.63 29.12 -20.86
CA GLU A 57 -2.91 28.66 -19.49
C GLU A 57 -3.61 27.29 -19.61
N GLN A 58 -2.85 26.21 -19.39
CA GLN A 58 -3.43 24.85 -19.37
C GLN A 58 -4.52 24.82 -18.33
N ILE A 59 -5.78 24.79 -18.76
CA ILE A 59 -6.94 24.64 -17.87
C ILE A 59 -6.80 23.30 -17.16
N ILE A 60 -6.45 23.35 -15.87
CA ILE A 60 -6.30 22.15 -15.05
C ILE A 60 -7.69 21.69 -14.62
N ILE A 61 -8.14 20.56 -15.13
CA ILE A 61 -9.39 19.93 -14.73
C ILE A 61 -9.12 19.01 -13.52
N VAL A 62 -9.91 19.17 -12.48
CA VAL A 62 -9.88 18.35 -11.26
C VAL A 62 -11.21 17.60 -11.07
N THR A 63 -11.12 16.46 -10.40
CA THR A 63 -12.29 15.66 -10.04
C THR A 63 -12.57 15.66 -8.53
N ALA A 64 -12.00 16.65 -7.85
CA ALA A 64 -12.06 16.85 -6.40
C ALA A 64 -13.48 16.92 -5.82
N SER A 65 -14.46 17.38 -6.61
CA SER A 65 -15.89 17.44 -6.24
C SER A 65 -16.70 16.27 -6.79
N LYS A 66 -16.05 15.19 -7.26
CA LYS A 66 -16.68 14.09 -8.03
C LYS A 66 -17.37 14.54 -9.33
N GLN A 67 -17.09 15.74 -9.77
CA GLN A 67 -17.45 16.35 -11.04
C GLN A 67 -16.18 16.95 -11.64
N ALA A 68 -16.06 16.92 -12.96
CA ALA A 68 -14.99 17.61 -13.66
C ALA A 68 -15.23 19.13 -13.58
N LYS A 69 -14.39 19.84 -12.85
CA LYS A 69 -14.40 21.31 -12.74
C LYS A 69 -12.98 21.83 -12.98
N THR A 70 -12.85 23.09 -13.35
CA THR A 70 -11.52 23.70 -13.40
C THR A 70 -10.97 23.85 -11.98
N LEU A 71 -9.65 23.87 -11.84
CA LEU A 71 -9.00 24.09 -10.54
C LEU A 71 -9.44 25.43 -9.92
N GLN A 72 -9.62 26.46 -10.73
CA GLN A 72 -10.05 27.80 -10.29
C GLN A 72 -11.49 27.81 -9.77
N ASP A 73 -12.38 27.02 -10.38
CA ASP A 73 -13.80 26.92 -9.99
C ASP A 73 -14.05 25.95 -8.83
N THR A 74 -12.98 25.36 -8.29
CA THR A 74 -13.10 24.34 -7.25
C THR A 74 -12.84 24.96 -5.88
N PRO A 75 -13.87 25.19 -5.01
CA PRO A 75 -13.69 25.85 -3.72
C PRO A 75 -13.14 24.90 -2.63
N ILE A 76 -12.17 24.08 -3.01
CA ILE A 76 -11.51 23.08 -2.15
C ILE A 76 -10.00 23.29 -2.23
N SER A 77 -9.31 23.20 -1.09
CA SER A 77 -7.86 23.24 -1.07
C SER A 77 -7.28 21.97 -1.71
N VAL A 78 -6.89 22.05 -2.97
CA VAL A 78 -6.34 20.93 -3.74
C VAL A 78 -4.95 21.28 -4.30
N SER A 79 -4.04 20.29 -4.33
CA SER A 79 -2.82 20.34 -5.13
C SER A 79 -2.92 19.34 -6.24
N VAL A 80 -2.59 19.74 -7.45
CA VAL A 80 -2.56 18.88 -8.64
C VAL A 80 -1.11 18.67 -9.06
N THR A 81 -0.69 17.44 -9.16
CA THR A 81 0.60 17.04 -9.72
C THR A 81 0.33 16.47 -11.11
N SER A 82 0.63 17.22 -12.15
CA SER A 82 0.41 16.82 -13.54
C SER A 82 1.40 15.74 -13.99
N LYS A 83 1.09 15.07 -15.10
CA LYS A 83 1.99 14.07 -15.73
C LYS A 83 3.39 14.63 -15.95
N ALA A 84 3.51 15.84 -16.52
CA ALA A 84 4.80 16.49 -16.75
C ALA A 84 5.58 16.73 -15.44
N LEU A 85 4.90 17.12 -14.35
CA LEU A 85 5.55 17.30 -13.05
C LEU A 85 5.96 15.96 -12.43
N ILE A 86 5.15 14.90 -12.58
CA ILE A 86 5.47 13.55 -12.14
C ILE A 86 6.75 13.05 -12.82
N GLU A 87 6.84 13.24 -14.14
CA GLU A 87 7.99 12.82 -14.93
C GLU A 87 9.23 13.66 -14.59
N ASN A 88 9.12 14.98 -14.56
CA ASN A 88 10.24 15.90 -14.29
C ASN A 88 10.78 15.78 -12.86
N ALA A 89 9.91 15.59 -11.86
CA ALA A 89 10.28 15.41 -10.47
C ALA A 89 10.62 13.96 -10.12
N GLN A 90 10.56 13.04 -11.09
CA GLN A 90 10.83 11.60 -10.89
C GLN A 90 9.98 10.99 -9.77
N ILE A 91 8.70 11.33 -9.71
CA ILE A 91 7.76 10.73 -8.77
C ILE A 91 7.49 9.28 -9.20
N ARG A 92 7.92 8.33 -8.39
CA ARG A 92 7.89 6.89 -8.72
C ARG A 92 6.77 6.17 -7.99
N ASP A 93 6.58 6.54 -6.75
CA ASP A 93 5.52 6.00 -5.88
C ASP A 93 4.89 7.11 -5.04
N ALA A 94 3.91 6.73 -4.23
CA ALA A 94 3.21 7.68 -3.36
C ALA A 94 4.11 8.32 -2.28
N PHE A 95 5.27 7.70 -1.95
CA PHE A 95 6.23 8.27 -0.99
C PHE A 95 6.90 9.53 -1.56
N ASP A 96 7.19 9.55 -2.85
CA ASP A 96 7.87 10.67 -3.51
C ASP A 96 6.97 11.93 -3.59
N LEU A 97 5.64 11.78 -3.53
CA LEU A 97 4.69 12.89 -3.59
C LEU A 97 4.93 13.98 -2.53
N GLN A 98 5.48 13.62 -1.37
CA GLN A 98 5.79 14.59 -0.32
C GLN A 98 6.83 15.63 -0.75
N SER A 99 7.61 15.39 -1.80
CA SER A 99 8.59 16.32 -2.33
C SER A 99 7.95 17.47 -3.11
N VAL A 100 6.76 17.27 -3.66
CA VAL A 100 6.03 18.24 -4.51
C VAL A 100 4.73 18.73 -3.88
N VAL A 101 4.25 18.10 -2.80
CA VAL A 101 3.03 18.49 -2.07
C VAL A 101 3.38 18.90 -0.63
N PRO A 102 3.58 20.19 -0.33
CA PRO A 102 4.13 20.64 0.96
C PRO A 102 3.32 20.25 2.20
N SER A 103 2.01 20.03 2.06
CA SER A 103 1.13 19.64 3.17
C SER A 103 1.06 18.14 3.41
N LEU A 104 1.63 17.34 2.51
CA LEU A 104 1.65 15.89 2.57
C LEU A 104 2.97 15.42 3.18
N ARG A 105 2.87 14.54 4.16
CA ARG A 105 3.99 13.76 4.67
C ARG A 105 3.64 12.28 4.51
N VAL A 106 4.60 11.50 4.06
CA VAL A 106 4.48 10.05 3.94
C VAL A 106 5.53 9.41 4.85
N SER A 107 5.11 8.52 5.74
CA SER A 107 6.01 7.77 6.60
C SER A 107 5.78 6.27 6.43
N GLN A 108 6.86 5.52 6.47
CA GLN A 108 6.84 4.07 6.43
C GLN A 108 7.35 3.55 7.77
N LEU A 109 6.47 2.85 8.49
CA LEU A 109 6.77 2.31 9.81
C LEU A 109 7.13 0.83 9.67
N GLN A 110 8.35 0.45 9.99
CA GLN A 110 8.87 -0.93 9.99
C GLN A 110 8.87 -1.65 8.62
N SER A 111 7.98 -1.31 7.70
CA SER A 111 7.95 -1.83 6.33
C SER A 111 7.26 -0.85 5.39
N SER A 112 7.46 -1.00 4.08
CA SER A 112 6.73 -0.21 3.08
C SER A 112 5.22 -0.50 3.12
N ALA A 113 4.81 -1.70 3.52
CA ALA A 113 3.40 -2.06 3.70
C ALA A 113 2.69 -1.27 4.79
N ASN A 114 3.43 -0.71 5.74
CA ASN A 114 2.92 0.15 6.82
C ASN A 114 3.09 1.64 6.48
N THR A 115 2.78 2.01 5.25
CA THR A 115 2.81 3.40 4.81
C THR A 115 1.65 4.19 5.41
N ASN A 116 1.95 5.36 5.95
CA ASN A 116 0.99 6.27 6.51
C ASN A 116 1.06 7.63 5.82
N PHE A 117 -0.10 8.10 5.35
CA PHE A 117 -0.26 9.43 4.76
C PHE A 117 -0.77 10.41 5.81
N ILE A 118 -0.12 11.56 5.90
CA ILE A 118 -0.41 12.62 6.86
C ILE A 118 -0.61 13.91 6.08
N ILE A 119 -1.78 14.54 6.21
CA ILE A 119 -2.09 15.82 5.58
C ILE A 119 -2.33 16.86 6.67
N ARG A 120 -1.61 18.00 6.62
CA ARG A 120 -1.68 19.07 7.64
C ARG A 120 -1.47 18.56 9.07
N GLY A 121 -0.63 17.54 9.26
CA GLY A 121 -0.35 16.93 10.56
C GLY A 121 -1.35 15.87 11.03
N PHE A 122 -2.44 15.63 10.28
CA PHE A 122 -3.41 14.60 10.58
C PHE A 122 -3.17 13.35 9.74
N GLY A 123 -3.08 12.21 10.40
CA GLY A 123 -2.92 10.88 9.83
C GLY A 123 -2.86 9.88 10.96
N ASN A 124 -3.28 8.66 10.72
CA ASN A 124 -3.22 7.57 11.70
C ASN A 124 -2.23 6.51 11.24
N GLY A 125 -1.55 5.93 12.22
CA GLY A 125 -0.53 4.90 11.98
C GLY A 125 -1.11 3.63 11.35
N ALA A 126 -0.28 2.98 10.56
CA ALA A 126 -0.65 1.81 9.77
C ALA A 126 -0.25 0.47 10.40
N ASN A 127 0.25 0.45 11.65
CA ASN A 127 0.77 -0.76 12.30
C ASN A 127 -0.29 -1.78 12.69
N ASN A 128 -1.56 -1.42 12.60
CA ASN A 128 -2.66 -2.32 12.91
C ASN A 128 -3.59 -2.38 11.71
N VAL A 129 -3.76 -3.57 11.14
CA VAL A 129 -4.60 -3.81 9.97
C VAL A 129 -6.08 -3.46 10.21
N GLY A 130 -6.56 -3.45 11.47
CA GLY A 130 -7.91 -3.04 11.83
C GLY A 130 -8.14 -1.53 11.83
N ILE A 131 -7.07 -0.70 11.82
CA ILE A 131 -7.17 0.76 11.81
C ILE A 131 -7.38 1.24 10.39
N GLU A 132 -8.44 2.00 10.17
CA GLU A 132 -8.73 2.64 8.88
C GLU A 132 -7.93 3.94 8.75
N PRO A 133 -7.39 4.25 7.56
CA PRO A 133 -6.62 5.47 7.34
C PRO A 133 -7.49 6.72 7.42
N SER A 134 -6.93 7.82 7.92
CA SER A 134 -7.60 9.14 7.95
C SER A 134 -7.51 9.84 6.59
N VAL A 135 -6.53 9.49 5.78
CA VAL A 135 -6.36 9.97 4.40
C VAL A 135 -6.85 8.88 3.46
N GLY A 136 -7.90 9.17 2.71
CA GLY A 136 -8.43 8.25 1.70
C GLY A 136 -7.54 8.25 0.45
N VAL A 137 -7.18 7.07 -0.05
CA VAL A 137 -6.48 6.92 -1.33
C VAL A 137 -7.42 6.28 -2.35
N PHE A 138 -7.58 6.95 -3.48
CA PHE A 138 -8.40 6.47 -4.59
C PHE A 138 -7.55 6.38 -5.85
N ILE A 139 -7.72 5.32 -6.62
CA ILE A 139 -7.10 5.15 -7.94
C ILE A 139 -8.22 4.92 -8.94
N ASP A 140 -8.40 5.83 -9.89
CA ASP A 140 -9.53 5.84 -10.84
C ASP A 140 -10.89 5.70 -10.15
N GLY A 141 -11.10 6.43 -9.06
CA GLY A 141 -12.33 6.39 -8.26
C GLY A 141 -12.49 5.17 -7.35
N VAL A 142 -11.58 4.17 -7.42
CA VAL A 142 -11.61 2.97 -6.59
C VAL A 142 -10.86 3.20 -5.29
N TYR A 143 -11.53 3.05 -4.17
CA TYR A 143 -10.96 3.21 -2.84
C TYR A 143 -9.94 2.11 -2.51
N ARG A 144 -8.78 2.52 -1.98
CA ARG A 144 -7.71 1.65 -1.47
C ARG A 144 -7.76 1.66 0.05
N SER A 145 -8.35 0.63 0.63
CA SER A 145 -8.78 0.63 2.03
C SER A 145 -7.66 0.57 3.06
N ARG A 146 -6.52 -0.03 2.71
CA ARG A 146 -5.43 -0.29 3.66
C ARG A 146 -4.08 0.16 3.10
N SER A 147 -3.15 0.45 3.99
CA SER A 147 -1.82 0.98 3.65
C SER A 147 -1.09 0.13 2.60
N ALA A 148 -1.11 -1.18 2.75
CA ALA A 148 -0.49 -2.10 1.79
C ALA A 148 -1.09 -2.02 0.38
N ALA A 149 -2.35 -1.59 0.24
CA ALA A 149 -3.02 -1.38 -1.04
C ALA A 149 -2.69 -0.02 -1.69
N GLN A 150 -1.96 0.85 -0.99
CA GLN A 150 -1.76 2.26 -1.37
C GLN A 150 -0.36 2.56 -1.88
N ILE A 151 0.57 1.60 -1.86
CA ILE A 151 2.01 1.83 -2.02
C ILE A 151 2.62 1.27 -3.32
N GLY A 152 1.85 0.63 -4.18
CA GLY A 152 2.35 0.11 -5.47
C GLY A 152 2.90 1.23 -6.36
N ASP A 153 3.89 0.89 -7.18
CA ASP A 153 4.33 1.75 -8.27
C ASP A 153 3.21 1.81 -9.32
N LEU A 154 2.77 3.01 -9.69
CA LEU A 154 1.66 3.20 -10.61
C LEU A 154 2.16 3.40 -12.03
N PRO A 155 1.85 2.49 -12.97
CA PRO A 155 2.09 2.74 -14.38
C PRO A 155 1.04 3.72 -14.94
N SER A 156 1.47 4.60 -15.85
CA SER A 156 0.57 5.44 -16.64
C SER A 156 -0.29 6.44 -15.87
N VAL A 157 0.30 7.19 -14.94
CA VAL A 157 -0.40 8.23 -14.19
C VAL A 157 -0.59 9.48 -15.06
N GLU A 158 -1.83 9.96 -15.16
CA GLU A 158 -2.20 11.22 -15.81
C GLU A 158 -2.00 12.41 -14.87
N ARG A 159 -2.51 12.29 -13.65
CA ARG A 159 -2.36 13.29 -12.59
C ARG A 159 -2.65 12.71 -11.22
N ILE A 160 -2.18 13.41 -10.20
CA ILE A 160 -2.47 13.12 -8.80
C ILE A 160 -3.05 14.38 -8.15
N GLU A 161 -4.23 14.23 -7.56
CA GLU A 161 -4.92 15.30 -6.85
C GLU A 161 -4.82 15.04 -5.33
N VAL A 162 -4.32 16.00 -4.55
CA VAL A 162 -4.27 15.91 -3.08
C VAL A 162 -5.22 16.94 -2.49
N LEU A 163 -6.35 16.47 -2.00
CA LEU A 163 -7.39 17.27 -1.36
C LEU A 163 -7.11 17.36 0.14
N ARG A 164 -7.07 18.56 0.66
CA ARG A 164 -6.69 18.82 2.06
C ARG A 164 -7.90 19.15 2.91
N GLY A 165 -7.94 18.55 4.09
CA GLY A 165 -9.05 18.72 5.04
C GLY A 165 -10.16 17.68 4.82
N PRO A 166 -11.20 17.68 5.65
CA PRO A 166 -12.28 16.70 5.59
C PRO A 166 -13.00 16.66 4.25
N GLN A 167 -13.10 15.48 3.64
CA GLN A 167 -13.74 15.24 2.34
C GLN A 167 -14.85 14.18 2.43
N SER A 168 -15.26 13.80 3.63
CA SER A 168 -16.21 12.70 3.83
C SER A 168 -17.60 12.98 3.25
N THR A 169 -17.96 14.23 3.01
CA THR A 169 -19.28 14.60 2.44
C THR A 169 -19.53 13.90 1.11
N LEU A 170 -18.59 13.91 0.18
CA LEU A 170 -18.73 13.28 -1.14
C LEU A 170 -18.01 11.95 -1.28
N PHE A 171 -16.99 11.69 -0.45
CA PHE A 171 -16.20 10.48 -0.55
C PHE A 171 -16.58 9.39 0.47
N GLY A 172 -17.58 9.66 1.30
CA GLY A 172 -18.10 8.72 2.28
C GLY A 172 -17.18 8.60 3.50
N LYS A 173 -16.63 7.42 3.74
CA LYS A 173 -15.80 7.14 4.93
C LYS A 173 -14.30 7.36 4.67
N ASN A 174 -13.53 7.45 5.75
CA ASN A 174 -12.04 7.43 5.73
C ASN A 174 -11.38 8.58 4.97
N ALA A 175 -11.99 9.77 5.00
CA ALA A 175 -11.50 10.98 4.35
C ALA A 175 -11.50 12.19 5.31
N SER A 176 -11.21 11.96 6.60
CA SER A 176 -11.27 13.00 7.64
C SER A 176 -10.09 13.98 7.58
N ALA A 177 -8.92 13.56 7.12
CA ALA A 177 -7.74 14.40 6.97
C ALA A 177 -7.55 14.91 5.54
N GLY A 178 -8.03 14.17 4.56
CA GLY A 178 -7.91 14.50 3.14
C GLY A 178 -8.02 13.29 2.25
N ILE A 179 -7.74 13.51 0.96
CA ILE A 179 -7.76 12.48 -0.08
C ILE A 179 -6.54 12.63 -0.98
N ILE A 180 -6.02 11.49 -1.41
CA ILE A 180 -5.10 11.35 -2.54
C ILE A 180 -5.88 10.64 -3.65
N SER A 181 -6.14 11.33 -4.74
CA SER A 181 -6.82 10.79 -5.93
C SER A 181 -5.82 10.67 -7.07
N VAL A 182 -5.55 9.45 -7.48
CA VAL A 182 -4.70 9.15 -8.63
C VAL A 182 -5.59 8.84 -9.82
N VAL A 183 -5.37 9.57 -10.90
CA VAL A 183 -6.05 9.36 -12.18
C VAL A 183 -5.05 8.81 -13.16
N THR A 184 -5.32 7.66 -13.74
CA THR A 184 -4.46 7.04 -14.76
C THR A 184 -4.94 7.39 -16.16
N SER A 185 -4.02 7.40 -17.14
CA SER A 185 -4.33 7.69 -18.53
C SER A 185 -5.38 6.72 -19.08
N GLU A 186 -6.38 7.25 -19.77
CA GLU A 186 -7.39 6.43 -20.45
C GLU A 186 -6.81 5.83 -21.75
N PRO A 187 -7.33 4.69 -22.21
CA PRO A 187 -7.02 4.15 -23.54
C PRO A 187 -7.37 5.16 -24.65
N LYS A 188 -6.49 5.29 -25.64
CA LYS A 188 -6.65 6.21 -26.79
C LYS A 188 -7.05 5.45 -28.05
N PHE A 189 -7.84 6.10 -28.89
CA PHE A 189 -8.21 5.57 -30.22
C PHE A 189 -7.13 5.82 -31.29
N GLU A 190 -5.97 6.30 -30.87
CA GLU A 190 -4.77 6.42 -31.69
C GLU A 190 -3.70 5.49 -31.15
N LEU A 191 -3.03 4.76 -32.06
CA LEU A 191 -1.93 3.90 -31.67
C LEU A 191 -0.76 4.75 -31.17
N GLY A 192 -0.36 4.51 -29.95
CA GLY A 192 0.73 5.23 -29.33
C GLY A 192 1.34 4.42 -28.18
N GLY A 193 2.46 4.90 -27.69
CA GLY A 193 3.12 4.26 -26.58
C GLY A 193 4.35 5.03 -26.15
N GLN A 194 4.83 4.68 -24.97
CA GLN A 194 6.07 5.22 -24.41
C GLN A 194 6.83 4.11 -23.69
N ALA A 195 8.13 4.22 -23.66
CA ALA A 195 9.01 3.37 -22.88
C ALA A 195 10.08 4.20 -22.22
N GLU A 196 10.36 3.91 -20.97
CA GLU A 196 11.40 4.54 -20.17
C GLU A 196 12.31 3.44 -19.60
N LEU A 197 13.62 3.68 -19.68
CA LEU A 197 14.62 2.85 -19.02
C LEU A 197 15.60 3.78 -18.31
N SER A 198 15.66 3.64 -16.98
CA SER A 198 16.56 4.42 -16.13
C SER A 198 17.51 3.50 -15.39
N TYR A 199 18.79 3.89 -15.31
CA TYR A 199 19.81 3.21 -14.54
C TYR A 199 20.55 4.21 -13.63
N GLY A 200 20.83 3.80 -12.40
CA GLY A 200 21.41 4.70 -11.42
C GLY A 200 22.22 4.00 -10.32
N ASN A 201 22.53 4.73 -9.27
CA ASN A 201 23.31 4.26 -8.12
C ASN A 201 22.67 3.01 -7.48
N TYR A 202 23.49 2.14 -6.90
CA TYR A 202 23.09 0.86 -6.31
C TYR A 202 22.43 -0.08 -7.33
N ASN A 203 22.91 -0.05 -8.58
CA ASN A 203 22.35 -0.85 -9.68
C ASN A 203 20.84 -0.64 -9.85
N ALA A 204 20.37 0.57 -9.55
CA ALA A 204 18.96 0.91 -9.72
C ALA A 204 18.57 0.80 -11.19
N LEU A 205 17.60 -0.05 -11.47
CA LEU A 205 17.02 -0.25 -12.79
C LEU A 205 15.52 0.01 -12.70
N ILE A 206 15.06 0.99 -13.47
CA ILE A 206 13.63 1.29 -13.61
C ILE A 206 13.27 1.14 -15.08
N ALA A 207 12.31 0.28 -15.36
CA ALA A 207 11.75 0.10 -16.67
C ALA A 207 10.24 0.35 -16.60
N ARG A 208 9.73 1.18 -17.50
CA ARG A 208 8.30 1.45 -17.67
C ARG A 208 7.97 1.36 -19.16
N ALA A 209 6.83 0.81 -19.47
CA ALA A 209 6.33 0.78 -20.83
C ALA A 209 4.81 0.86 -20.82
N GLU A 210 4.28 1.56 -21.82
CA GLU A 210 2.86 1.69 -22.07
C GLU A 210 2.61 1.62 -23.57
N ILE A 211 1.55 0.92 -23.95
CA ILE A 211 1.00 0.93 -25.31
C ILE A 211 -0.51 1.12 -25.23
N THR A 212 -1.04 1.94 -26.11
CA THR A 212 -2.47 2.18 -26.24
C THR A 212 -2.84 2.24 -27.72
N GLY A 213 -4.08 1.92 -28.05
CA GLY A 213 -4.56 2.03 -29.44
C GLY A 213 -5.97 1.51 -29.61
N PRO A 214 -6.53 1.67 -30.83
CA PRO A 214 -7.85 1.16 -31.16
C PRO A 214 -7.83 -0.36 -31.40
N ILE A 215 -8.87 -1.03 -30.91
CA ILE A 215 -9.25 -2.39 -31.37
C ILE A 215 -10.31 -2.26 -32.46
N SER A 216 -11.20 -1.27 -32.33
CA SER A 216 -12.21 -0.89 -33.32
C SER A 216 -12.49 0.61 -33.19
N GLU A 217 -13.41 1.14 -33.99
CA GLU A 217 -13.85 2.55 -33.90
C GLU A 217 -14.46 2.91 -32.54
N THR A 218 -14.94 1.92 -31.77
CA THR A 218 -15.62 2.12 -30.50
C THR A 218 -14.90 1.46 -29.33
N ILE A 219 -13.82 0.71 -29.56
CA ILE A 219 -13.07 0.01 -28.52
C ILE A 219 -11.60 0.37 -28.63
N ALA A 220 -11.03 0.89 -27.54
CA ALA A 220 -9.60 1.11 -27.38
C ALA A 220 -9.05 0.29 -26.21
N PHE A 221 -7.75 -0.01 -26.27
CA PHE A 221 -7.04 -0.69 -25.20
C PHE A 221 -5.85 0.11 -24.69
N SER A 222 -5.41 -0.17 -23.50
CA SER A 222 -4.10 0.23 -22.98
C SER A 222 -3.51 -0.92 -22.16
N LEU A 223 -2.21 -1.13 -22.31
CA LEU A 223 -1.42 -2.05 -21.52
C LEU A 223 -0.19 -1.31 -21.02
N ALA A 224 -0.01 -1.25 -19.71
CA ALA A 224 1.12 -0.62 -19.07
C ALA A 224 1.80 -1.57 -18.09
N GLY A 225 3.12 -1.45 -17.96
CA GLY A 225 3.90 -2.22 -17.02
C GLY A 225 5.06 -1.42 -16.47
N ASN A 226 5.50 -1.80 -15.28
CA ASN A 226 6.68 -1.22 -14.64
C ASN A 226 7.48 -2.30 -13.92
N TYR A 227 8.78 -2.06 -13.84
CA TYR A 227 9.70 -2.80 -13.01
C TYR A 227 10.68 -1.84 -12.36
N ASN A 228 10.89 -1.97 -11.05
CA ASN A 228 11.74 -1.08 -10.27
C ASN A 228 12.58 -1.92 -9.31
N ARG A 229 13.87 -2.04 -9.61
CA ARG A 229 14.84 -2.78 -8.81
C ARG A 229 15.98 -1.84 -8.41
N ARG A 230 16.47 -2.02 -7.18
CA ARG A 230 17.67 -1.35 -6.67
C ARG A 230 18.28 -2.21 -5.58
N ASP A 231 19.61 -2.37 -5.59
CA ASP A 231 20.32 -3.05 -4.51
C ASP A 231 20.17 -2.28 -3.19
N GLY A 232 20.25 -3.01 -2.09
CA GLY A 232 20.24 -2.42 -0.75
C GLY A 232 21.44 -1.52 -0.51
N TYR A 233 21.26 -0.47 0.27
CA TYR A 233 22.29 0.51 0.61
C TYR A 233 22.73 0.46 2.08
N VAL A 234 22.09 -0.37 2.90
CA VAL A 234 22.49 -0.65 4.28
C VAL A 234 23.15 -2.03 4.32
N TYR A 235 24.36 -2.09 4.80
CA TYR A 235 25.12 -3.35 4.90
C TYR A 235 24.88 -4.00 6.26
N ASN A 236 24.33 -5.22 6.27
CA ASN A 236 24.18 -6.04 7.47
C ASN A 236 25.48 -6.82 7.73
N GLU A 237 26.18 -6.46 8.80
CA GLU A 237 27.46 -7.06 9.17
C GLU A 237 27.36 -8.50 9.69
N ALA A 238 26.20 -8.91 10.19
CA ALA A 238 26.00 -10.25 10.73
C ALA A 238 25.63 -11.26 9.64
N LEU A 239 24.84 -10.83 8.65
CA LEU A 239 24.34 -11.66 7.57
C LEU A 239 25.18 -11.55 6.29
N ASN A 240 26.04 -10.53 6.17
CA ASN A 240 26.82 -10.22 4.97
C ASN A 240 25.93 -10.00 3.73
N ILE A 241 24.85 -9.25 3.91
CA ILE A 241 23.90 -8.86 2.86
C ILE A 241 23.68 -7.35 2.85
N ASN A 242 23.16 -6.83 1.75
CA ASN A 242 22.65 -5.47 1.70
C ASN A 242 21.14 -5.46 1.94
N GLU A 243 20.66 -4.54 2.76
CA GLU A 243 19.26 -4.34 3.14
C GLU A 243 18.75 -2.99 2.62
N ASN A 244 17.45 -2.76 2.71
CA ASN A 244 16.76 -1.61 2.12
C ASN A 244 16.85 -1.61 0.59
N GLU A 245 16.77 -2.78 0.00
CA GLU A 245 16.62 -2.95 -1.43
C GLU A 245 15.24 -2.51 -1.92
N ARG A 246 15.08 -2.44 -3.23
CA ARG A 246 13.78 -2.29 -3.89
C ARG A 246 13.65 -3.37 -4.95
N ASN A 247 12.50 -4.03 -4.96
CA ASN A 247 12.16 -5.03 -5.97
C ASN A 247 10.64 -5.03 -6.13
N ARG A 248 10.16 -4.29 -7.13
CA ARG A 248 8.74 -4.04 -7.39
C ARG A 248 8.43 -4.21 -8.86
N GLY A 249 7.24 -4.64 -9.16
CA GLY A 249 6.76 -4.69 -10.53
C GLY A 249 5.26 -4.77 -10.60
N GLY A 250 4.71 -4.26 -11.68
CA GLY A 250 3.27 -4.23 -11.88
C GLY A 250 2.87 -4.21 -13.33
N VAL A 251 1.64 -4.62 -13.58
CA VAL A 251 0.99 -4.58 -14.88
C VAL A 251 -0.41 -4.05 -14.73
N ARG A 252 -0.87 -3.29 -15.73
CA ARG A 252 -2.21 -2.74 -15.79
C ARG A 252 -2.74 -2.84 -17.21
N ALA A 253 -3.90 -3.44 -17.36
CA ALA A 253 -4.62 -3.56 -18.63
C ALA A 253 -5.95 -2.80 -18.53
N GLN A 254 -6.31 -2.12 -19.59
CA GLN A 254 -7.56 -1.37 -19.69
C GLN A 254 -8.23 -1.59 -21.04
N LEU A 255 -9.57 -1.61 -21.02
CA LEU A 255 -10.41 -1.54 -22.19
C LEU A 255 -11.37 -0.37 -22.04
N LEU A 256 -11.48 0.44 -23.08
CA LEU A 256 -12.42 1.54 -23.17
C LEU A 256 -13.40 1.21 -24.29
N PHE A 257 -14.70 1.14 -23.96
CA PHE A 257 -15.79 1.01 -24.91
C PHE A 257 -16.59 2.31 -24.96
N LYS A 258 -16.58 2.98 -26.10
CA LYS A 258 -17.26 4.25 -26.35
C LYS A 258 -18.09 4.14 -27.63
N PRO A 259 -19.29 3.54 -27.57
CA PRO A 259 -20.15 3.34 -28.74
C PRO A 259 -20.82 4.63 -29.22
N SER A 260 -20.90 5.67 -28.36
CA SER A 260 -21.41 6.99 -28.65
C SER A 260 -20.70 8.03 -27.80
N GLU A 261 -20.97 9.32 -28.08
CA GLU A 261 -20.45 10.41 -27.24
C GLU A 261 -21.11 10.42 -25.84
N ASP A 262 -22.29 9.84 -25.71
CA ASP A 262 -23.06 9.86 -24.46
C ASP A 262 -22.71 8.68 -23.54
N PHE A 263 -22.08 7.61 -24.02
CA PHE A 263 -21.79 6.43 -23.20
C PHE A 263 -20.35 6.01 -23.28
N LYS A 264 -19.75 5.81 -22.10
CA LYS A 264 -18.39 5.32 -21.92
C LYS A 264 -18.34 4.23 -20.86
N LEU A 265 -17.73 3.08 -21.17
CA LEU A 265 -17.43 2.01 -20.24
C LEU A 265 -15.92 1.75 -20.23
N ARG A 266 -15.28 1.91 -19.07
CA ARG A 266 -13.86 1.63 -18.85
C ARG A 266 -13.74 0.42 -17.93
N LEU A 267 -13.05 -0.63 -18.41
CA LEU A 267 -12.71 -1.82 -17.64
C LEU A 267 -11.22 -1.80 -17.34
N ILE A 268 -10.85 -2.11 -16.10
CA ILE A 268 -9.47 -2.07 -15.63
C ILE A 268 -9.16 -3.35 -14.87
N ALA A 269 -8.00 -3.94 -15.15
CA ALA A 269 -7.41 -5.03 -14.38
C ALA A 269 -5.96 -4.66 -14.06
N ASP A 270 -5.54 -4.85 -12.82
CA ASP A 270 -4.16 -4.59 -12.41
C ASP A 270 -3.64 -5.63 -11.41
N TYR A 271 -2.32 -5.80 -11.43
CA TYR A 271 -1.55 -6.59 -10.48
C TYR A 271 -0.24 -5.87 -10.19
N ASP A 272 0.14 -5.76 -8.94
CA ASP A 272 1.46 -5.29 -8.52
C ASP A 272 2.02 -6.17 -7.40
N LYS A 273 3.35 -6.33 -7.40
CA LYS A 273 4.11 -7.11 -6.43
C LYS A 273 5.24 -6.29 -5.85
N ILE A 274 5.42 -6.40 -4.53
CA ILE A 274 6.57 -5.94 -3.78
C ILE A 274 7.22 -7.15 -3.12
N ASP A 275 8.54 -7.30 -3.26
CA ASP A 275 9.32 -8.39 -2.68
C ASP A 275 10.67 -7.83 -2.23
N GLU A 276 10.72 -7.34 -0.99
CA GLU A 276 11.83 -6.53 -0.49
C GLU A 276 12.37 -7.06 0.83
N ILE A 277 13.69 -6.98 0.99
CA ILE A 277 14.36 -7.00 2.29
C ILE A 277 14.51 -5.55 2.71
N CYS A 278 13.70 -5.12 3.69
CA CYS A 278 13.61 -3.70 3.97
C CYS A 278 13.60 -3.37 5.45
N CYS A 279 13.80 -2.10 5.60
CA CYS A 279 13.50 -1.29 6.78
C CYS A 279 14.46 -1.55 7.93
N SER A 280 15.75 -1.61 7.61
CA SER A 280 16.85 -1.64 8.58
C SER A 280 16.80 -0.44 9.50
N VAL A 281 17.01 -0.67 10.77
CA VAL A 281 17.15 0.35 11.80
C VAL A 281 18.46 0.17 12.56
N VAL A 282 18.89 1.24 13.21
CA VAL A 282 20.10 1.25 14.07
C VAL A 282 19.77 1.84 15.43
N ASN A 283 20.49 1.42 16.44
CA ASN A 283 20.35 1.98 17.79
C ASN A 283 21.03 3.35 17.84
N LEU A 284 20.25 4.40 18.13
CA LEU A 284 20.79 5.76 18.25
C LEU A 284 21.67 5.93 19.47
N VAL A 285 21.32 5.26 20.57
CA VAL A 285 22.03 5.36 21.86
C VAL A 285 22.29 3.95 22.38
N ASP A 286 23.53 3.68 22.73
CA ASP A 286 23.92 2.45 23.40
C ASP A 286 23.64 2.52 24.91
N GLY A 287 23.33 1.38 25.51
CA GLY A 287 22.99 1.28 26.92
C GLY A 287 23.32 -0.08 27.52
N PRO A 288 22.87 -0.35 28.76
CA PRO A 288 23.12 -1.64 29.45
C PRO A 288 22.66 -2.85 28.64
N THR A 289 21.59 -2.71 27.85
CA THR A 289 21.05 -3.75 26.96
C THR A 289 22.05 -4.13 25.87
N GLY A 290 22.76 -3.16 25.29
CA GLY A 290 23.82 -3.42 24.32
C GLY A 290 25.00 -4.18 24.92
N ASN A 291 25.34 -3.95 26.18
CA ASN A 291 26.38 -4.71 26.88
C ASN A 291 25.97 -6.18 27.06
N ALA A 292 24.70 -6.45 27.36
CA ALA A 292 24.19 -7.81 27.47
C ALA A 292 24.26 -8.53 26.11
N VAL A 293 23.89 -7.87 25.00
CA VAL A 293 24.05 -8.42 23.64
C VAL A 293 25.50 -8.80 23.37
N ARG A 294 26.46 -7.91 23.66
CA ARG A 294 27.89 -8.17 23.44
C ARG A 294 28.43 -9.29 24.33
N ALA A 295 27.94 -9.40 25.57
CA ALA A 295 28.30 -10.50 26.47
C ALA A 295 27.89 -11.88 25.94
N LEU A 296 26.86 -11.93 25.08
CA LEU A 296 26.44 -13.13 24.37
C LEU A 296 27.21 -13.37 23.06
N GLY A 297 28.17 -12.52 22.70
CA GLY A 297 28.87 -12.56 21.42
C GLY A 297 28.09 -11.92 20.27
N GLY A 298 26.94 -11.30 20.56
CA GLY A 298 26.14 -10.59 19.58
C GLY A 298 26.74 -9.23 19.18
N ARG A 299 26.33 -8.73 18.03
CA ARG A 299 26.65 -7.38 17.52
C ARG A 299 25.46 -6.46 17.63
N ILE A 300 25.75 -5.22 17.89
CA ILE A 300 24.78 -4.11 17.87
C ILE A 300 25.45 -2.90 17.23
N ILE A 301 24.83 -2.33 16.22
CA ILE A 301 25.25 -1.05 15.64
C ILE A 301 24.56 0.06 16.40
N SER A 302 25.33 0.90 17.06
CA SER A 302 24.82 1.99 17.89
C SER A 302 25.68 3.24 17.79
N ASN A 303 25.12 4.40 18.11
CA ASN A 303 25.78 5.71 18.09
C ASN A 303 26.33 6.12 16.70
N GLN A 304 25.90 5.46 15.63
CA GLN A 304 26.36 5.69 14.25
C GLN A 304 25.17 5.70 13.26
N PRO A 305 24.20 6.60 13.41
CA PRO A 305 22.93 6.53 12.64
C PRO A 305 23.12 6.70 11.13
N LEU A 306 24.22 7.31 10.69
CA LEU A 306 24.51 7.56 9.27
C LEU A 306 25.55 6.59 8.67
N ALA A 307 25.97 5.58 9.42
CA ALA A 307 26.96 4.61 8.93
C ALA A 307 26.42 3.66 7.85
N LEU A 308 25.09 3.64 7.64
CA LEU A 308 24.42 2.71 6.72
C LEU A 308 24.79 1.26 6.97
N ARG A 309 24.80 0.87 8.24
CA ARG A 309 25.13 -0.47 8.72
C ARG A 309 24.06 -0.96 9.69
N SER A 310 23.80 -2.24 9.66
CA SER A 310 22.92 -2.97 10.59
C SER A 310 23.61 -4.25 11.08
N ALA A 311 23.00 -4.91 12.04
CA ALA A 311 23.44 -6.21 12.51
C ALA A 311 22.22 -6.98 13.04
N THR A 312 21.37 -7.44 12.16
CA THR A 312 20.23 -8.30 12.47
C THR A 312 20.60 -9.77 12.25
N ASN A 313 19.89 -10.69 12.89
CA ASN A 313 20.20 -12.13 12.81
C ASN A 313 19.41 -12.86 11.69
N PHE A 314 18.38 -12.22 11.15
CA PHE A 314 17.69 -12.64 9.93
C PHE A 314 17.22 -11.43 9.11
N PRO A 315 17.01 -11.59 7.78
CA PRO A 315 16.57 -10.48 6.95
C PRO A 315 15.09 -10.15 7.22
N SER A 316 14.80 -8.85 7.38
CA SER A 316 13.43 -8.38 7.48
C SER A 316 12.77 -8.38 6.11
N THR A 317 11.75 -9.22 5.93
CA THR A 317 11.07 -9.42 4.65
C THR A 317 9.75 -8.64 4.56
N ASN A 318 9.43 -8.18 3.35
CA ASN A 318 8.20 -7.48 3.04
C ASN A 318 7.68 -7.94 1.67
N LEU A 319 6.66 -8.79 1.68
CA LEU A 319 6.02 -9.34 0.49
C LEU A 319 4.60 -8.81 0.41
N VAL A 320 4.26 -8.15 -0.69
CA VAL A 320 2.90 -7.63 -0.94
C VAL A 320 2.50 -7.97 -2.37
N ASP A 321 1.34 -8.58 -2.51
CA ASP A 321 0.64 -8.76 -3.78
C ASP A 321 -0.66 -7.97 -3.75
N ASN A 322 -0.83 -7.03 -4.68
CA ASN A 322 -2.07 -6.29 -4.91
C ASN A 322 -2.64 -6.67 -6.28
N PHE A 323 -3.93 -6.93 -6.35
CA PHE A 323 -4.60 -7.21 -7.61
C PHE A 323 -6.06 -6.79 -7.58
N GLY A 324 -6.65 -6.60 -8.75
CA GLY A 324 -8.08 -6.39 -8.82
C GLY A 324 -8.61 -5.99 -10.17
N PHE A 325 -9.93 -5.78 -10.15
CA PHE A 325 -10.72 -5.40 -11.30
C PHE A 325 -11.62 -4.23 -10.94
N SER A 326 -11.85 -3.34 -11.91
CA SER A 326 -12.88 -2.31 -11.77
C SER A 326 -13.56 -2.04 -13.12
N ALA A 327 -14.80 -1.59 -13.02
CA ALA A 327 -15.60 -1.13 -14.14
C ALA A 327 -16.15 0.25 -13.80
N GLN A 328 -15.97 1.21 -14.69
CA GLN A 328 -16.59 2.53 -14.63
C GLN A 328 -17.46 2.72 -15.86
N ALA A 329 -18.72 3.03 -15.66
CA ALA A 329 -19.65 3.40 -16.70
C ALA A 329 -20.13 4.84 -16.50
N ASP A 330 -19.98 5.67 -17.51
CA ASP A 330 -20.46 7.05 -17.55
C ASP A 330 -21.50 7.18 -18.65
N TYR A 331 -22.66 7.77 -18.32
CA TYR A 331 -23.73 7.99 -19.27
C TYR A 331 -24.28 9.41 -19.16
N ASN A 332 -24.24 10.15 -20.27
CA ASN A 332 -24.84 11.45 -20.41
C ASN A 332 -26.30 11.30 -20.87
N ALA A 333 -27.24 11.48 -19.96
CA ALA A 333 -28.69 11.42 -20.21
C ALA A 333 -29.27 12.83 -20.47
N GLY A 334 -28.56 13.69 -21.18
CA GLY A 334 -28.94 15.07 -21.47
C GLY A 334 -28.78 15.97 -20.26
N GLN A 335 -29.81 16.16 -19.46
CA GLN A 335 -29.78 16.98 -18.25
C GLN A 335 -29.12 16.29 -17.04
N PHE A 336 -28.71 15.03 -17.17
CA PHE A 336 -28.09 14.28 -16.09
C PHE A 336 -26.83 13.54 -16.56
N ASP A 337 -25.79 13.59 -15.76
CA ASP A 337 -24.65 12.67 -15.86
C ASP A 337 -24.81 11.57 -14.82
N LEU A 338 -24.77 10.33 -15.30
CA LEU A 338 -24.82 9.14 -14.46
C LEU A 338 -23.45 8.47 -14.48
N THR A 339 -22.93 8.16 -13.31
CA THR A 339 -21.67 7.40 -13.17
C THR A 339 -21.88 6.21 -12.26
N PHE A 340 -21.40 5.06 -12.70
CA PHE A 340 -21.29 3.86 -11.88
C PHE A 340 -19.83 3.40 -11.83
N ILE A 341 -19.33 3.06 -10.64
CA ILE A 341 -18.00 2.48 -10.44
C ILE A 341 -18.16 1.24 -9.56
N GLY A 342 -17.80 0.07 -10.09
CA GLY A 342 -17.76 -1.18 -9.32
C GLY A 342 -16.34 -1.74 -9.29
N ALA A 343 -15.88 -2.27 -8.15
CA ALA A 343 -14.54 -2.81 -8.03
C ALA A 343 -14.42 -3.95 -7.01
N TYR A 344 -13.49 -4.85 -7.31
CA TYR A 344 -12.91 -5.82 -6.40
C TYR A 344 -11.42 -5.59 -6.27
N ARG A 345 -10.90 -5.64 -5.04
CA ARG A 345 -9.48 -5.53 -4.73
C ARG A 345 -9.04 -6.63 -3.77
N GLY A 346 -7.96 -7.32 -4.10
CA GLY A 346 -7.29 -8.27 -3.24
C GLY A 346 -5.91 -7.76 -2.82
N VAL A 347 -5.55 -7.93 -1.55
CA VAL A 347 -4.20 -7.68 -1.03
C VAL A 347 -3.76 -8.90 -0.25
N ARG A 348 -2.55 -9.35 -0.52
CA ARG A 348 -1.89 -10.40 0.25
C ARG A 348 -0.57 -9.85 0.76
N LEU A 349 -0.41 -9.83 2.07
CA LEU A 349 0.75 -9.28 2.77
C LEU A 349 1.39 -10.38 3.62
N SER A 350 2.72 -10.48 3.55
CA SER A 350 3.52 -11.29 4.47
C SER A 350 4.77 -10.51 4.86
N THR A 351 4.95 -10.30 6.15
CA THR A 351 6.15 -9.66 6.71
C THR A 351 6.73 -10.51 7.82
N ASN A 352 8.05 -10.49 7.98
CA ASN A 352 8.73 -10.96 9.17
C ASN A 352 9.89 -10.01 9.44
N ALA A 353 9.91 -9.36 10.60
CA ALA A 353 10.86 -8.32 10.93
C ALA A 353 11.72 -8.72 12.13
N ASP A 354 13.05 -8.59 12.00
CA ASP A 354 13.93 -8.61 13.15
C ASP A 354 13.71 -7.36 13.98
N SER A 355 13.07 -7.54 15.12
CA SER A 355 12.60 -6.43 15.97
C SER A 355 13.47 -6.18 17.19
N ASP A 356 14.52 -6.98 17.42
CA ASP A 356 15.52 -6.69 18.44
C ASP A 356 16.71 -5.88 17.89
N PHE A 357 16.85 -5.81 16.55
CA PHE A 357 17.85 -5.02 15.82
C PHE A 357 19.29 -5.31 16.20
N THR A 358 19.55 -6.57 16.59
CA THR A 358 20.87 -7.06 16.96
C THR A 358 21.16 -8.39 16.27
N SER A 359 22.40 -8.85 16.33
CA SER A 359 22.73 -10.19 15.79
C SER A 359 22.50 -11.31 16.81
N ALA A 360 22.07 -11.01 18.02
CA ALA A 360 21.62 -12.01 18.97
C ALA A 360 20.18 -12.38 18.67
N ASP A 361 19.88 -13.67 18.64
CA ASP A 361 18.52 -14.18 18.39
C ASP A 361 17.65 -14.02 19.65
N LEU A 362 17.21 -12.77 19.91
CA LEU A 362 16.37 -12.44 21.07
C LEU A 362 14.90 -12.60 20.74
N ILE A 363 14.49 -12.15 19.55
CA ILE A 363 13.18 -12.34 18.97
C ILE A 363 13.33 -13.25 17.77
N GLY A 364 12.78 -14.46 17.86
CA GLY A 364 12.93 -15.48 16.83
C GLY A 364 12.00 -15.28 15.63
N GLU A 365 10.84 -14.63 15.85
CA GLU A 365 9.87 -14.32 14.82
C GLU A 365 9.05 -13.09 15.26
N ASN A 366 8.83 -12.17 14.35
CA ASN A 366 7.83 -11.12 14.45
C ASN A 366 7.16 -10.99 13.09
N SER A 367 6.23 -11.91 12.86
CA SER A 367 5.59 -12.07 11.55
C SER A 367 4.15 -11.59 11.55
N ALA A 368 3.71 -11.14 10.37
CA ALA A 368 2.31 -10.86 10.09
C ALA A 368 1.97 -11.35 8.67
N ARG A 369 0.78 -11.94 8.53
CA ARG A 369 0.20 -12.32 7.25
C ARG A 369 -1.23 -11.81 7.20
N ASN A 370 -1.56 -11.09 6.14
CA ASN A 370 -2.90 -10.53 5.97
C ASN A 370 -3.43 -10.85 4.57
N ALA A 371 -4.65 -11.34 4.51
CA ALA A 371 -5.44 -11.47 3.31
C ALA A 371 -6.61 -10.49 3.39
N ILE A 372 -6.69 -9.55 2.47
CA ILE A 372 -7.69 -8.49 2.47
C ILE A 372 -8.43 -8.56 1.14
N ASP A 373 -9.75 -8.68 1.20
CA ASP A 373 -10.63 -8.69 0.03
C ASP A 373 -11.67 -7.58 0.18
N THR A 374 -11.66 -6.63 -0.76
CA THR A 374 -12.49 -5.42 -0.70
C THR A 374 -13.37 -5.34 -1.93
N TYR A 375 -14.65 -5.08 -1.72
CA TYR A 375 -15.66 -4.84 -2.75
C TYR A 375 -16.22 -3.44 -2.57
N THR A 376 -16.27 -2.66 -3.63
CA THR A 376 -16.85 -1.33 -3.64
C THR A 376 -17.80 -1.15 -4.80
N ALA A 377 -18.89 -0.41 -4.59
CA ALA A 377 -19.76 0.05 -5.65
C ALA A 377 -20.20 1.48 -5.35
N GLU A 378 -20.13 2.33 -6.34
CA GLU A 378 -20.59 3.71 -6.28
C GLU A 378 -21.52 3.99 -7.45
N PHE A 379 -22.65 4.64 -7.17
CA PHE A 379 -23.54 5.19 -8.18
C PHE A 379 -23.82 6.65 -7.85
N ARG A 380 -23.75 7.53 -8.85
CA ARG A 380 -24.03 8.94 -8.70
C ARG A 380 -24.77 9.52 -9.90
N VAL A 381 -25.55 10.54 -9.62
CA VAL A 381 -26.28 11.35 -10.59
C VAL A 381 -25.93 12.81 -10.34
N ALA A 382 -25.45 13.49 -11.36
CA ALA A 382 -25.24 14.93 -11.36
C ALA A 382 -26.19 15.60 -12.34
N SER A 383 -26.87 16.68 -11.93
CA SER A 383 -27.70 17.47 -12.83
C SER A 383 -26.87 18.48 -13.63
N LYS A 384 -27.35 18.84 -14.83
CA LYS A 384 -26.81 19.88 -15.71
C LYS A 384 -27.95 20.79 -16.19
N PHE A 385 -28.67 21.37 -15.23
CA PHE A 385 -29.76 22.26 -15.56
C PHE A 385 -29.24 23.67 -15.90
N ASP A 386 -29.86 24.31 -16.86
CA ASP A 386 -29.60 25.73 -17.18
C ASP A 386 -30.13 26.67 -16.09
N GLY A 387 -30.89 26.14 -15.15
CA GLY A 387 -31.46 26.90 -14.03
C GLY A 387 -30.46 27.18 -12.90
N PRO A 388 -30.89 27.97 -11.89
CA PRO A 388 -30.00 28.40 -10.82
C PRO A 388 -29.62 27.27 -9.84
N VAL A 389 -30.22 26.09 -9.92
CA VAL A 389 -29.98 24.97 -8.98
C VAL A 389 -29.52 23.76 -9.72
N ASN A 390 -28.36 23.25 -9.30
CA ASN A 390 -27.84 21.95 -9.72
C ASN A 390 -27.51 21.08 -8.50
N PHE A 391 -27.47 19.78 -8.68
CA PHE A 391 -27.22 18.85 -7.61
C PHE A 391 -26.34 17.68 -8.06
N LEU A 392 -25.68 17.09 -7.10
CA LEU A 392 -25.05 15.76 -7.18
C LEU A 392 -25.60 14.91 -6.05
N VAL A 393 -26.05 13.71 -6.34
CA VAL A 393 -26.48 12.71 -5.36
C VAL A 393 -25.86 11.37 -5.69
N GLY A 394 -25.51 10.60 -4.67
CA GLY A 394 -24.91 9.30 -4.88
C GLY A 394 -25.06 8.37 -3.70
N ALA A 395 -24.74 7.10 -3.96
CA ALA A 395 -24.66 6.05 -2.96
C ALA A 395 -23.35 5.29 -3.12
N PHE A 396 -22.75 4.90 -2.01
CA PHE A 396 -21.51 4.14 -1.95
C PHE A 396 -21.68 2.91 -1.06
N TYR A 397 -21.31 1.76 -1.60
CA TYR A 397 -21.24 0.50 -0.88
C TYR A 397 -19.79 0.08 -0.70
N PHE A 398 -19.47 -0.38 0.49
CA PHE A 398 -18.16 -0.91 0.85
C PHE A 398 -18.34 -2.22 1.63
N HIS A 399 -17.60 -3.25 1.22
CA HIS A 399 -17.49 -4.49 1.96
C HIS A 399 -16.04 -4.97 1.96
N GLU A 400 -15.52 -5.28 3.13
CA GLU A 400 -14.14 -5.74 3.31
C GLU A 400 -14.08 -6.91 4.26
N ASN A 401 -13.35 -7.96 3.87
CA ASN A 401 -12.96 -9.06 4.73
C ASN A 401 -11.43 -9.01 4.92
N ILE A 402 -10.98 -9.17 6.16
CA ILE A 402 -9.58 -9.27 6.52
C ILE A 402 -9.37 -10.51 7.36
N ASP A 403 -8.57 -11.44 6.83
CA ASP A 403 -8.03 -12.56 7.57
C ASP A 403 -6.57 -12.22 7.89
N ALA A 404 -6.24 -12.09 9.16
CA ALA A 404 -4.92 -11.70 9.61
C ALA A 404 -4.38 -12.69 10.64
N SER A 405 -3.11 -13.02 10.52
CA SER A 405 -2.38 -13.81 11.52
C SER A 405 -1.03 -13.20 11.83
N GLY A 406 -0.54 -13.43 13.04
CA GLY A 406 0.76 -12.94 13.48
C GLY A 406 1.39 -13.82 14.54
N ALA A 407 2.72 -13.76 14.61
CA ALA A 407 3.48 -14.43 15.65
C ALA A 407 4.59 -13.50 16.17
N LEU A 408 4.74 -13.46 17.49
CA LEU A 408 5.87 -12.86 18.17
C LEU A 408 6.45 -13.89 19.13
N THR A 409 7.66 -14.38 18.84
CA THR A 409 8.27 -15.48 19.61
C THR A 409 9.65 -15.13 20.15
N PHE A 410 10.01 -15.76 21.26
CA PHE A 410 11.36 -15.67 21.80
C PHE A 410 12.37 -16.40 20.90
N GLY A 411 13.51 -15.76 20.71
CA GLY A 411 14.66 -16.34 20.05
C GLY A 411 15.48 -17.27 20.96
N ARG A 412 16.51 -17.88 20.38
CA ARG A 412 17.40 -18.81 21.08
C ARG A 412 18.15 -18.15 22.22
N ASP A 413 18.55 -16.89 22.06
CA ASP A 413 19.44 -16.19 22.98
C ASP A 413 18.68 -15.39 24.06
N PHE A 414 17.35 -15.34 23.99
CA PHE A 414 16.51 -14.55 24.90
C PHE A 414 16.78 -14.85 26.38
N ARG A 415 16.82 -16.13 26.77
CA ARG A 415 17.06 -16.54 28.16
C ARG A 415 18.40 -16.06 28.69
N ASN A 416 19.44 -16.23 27.91
CA ASN A 416 20.79 -15.83 28.29
C ASN A 416 20.90 -14.30 28.36
N TYR A 417 20.23 -13.60 27.47
CA TYR A 417 20.12 -12.14 27.49
C TYR A 417 19.41 -11.63 28.75
N ALA A 418 18.25 -12.18 29.07
CA ALA A 418 17.51 -11.83 30.28
C ALA A 418 18.30 -12.13 31.55
N SER A 419 19.05 -13.23 31.57
CA SER A 419 19.96 -13.58 32.67
C SER A 419 21.11 -12.59 32.79
N ALA A 420 21.74 -12.20 31.68
CA ALA A 420 22.83 -11.21 31.68
C ALA A 420 22.33 -9.84 32.19
N LEU A 421 21.16 -9.37 31.75
CA LEU A 421 20.58 -8.13 32.20
C LEU A 421 20.23 -8.10 33.70
N SER A 422 19.78 -9.25 34.23
CA SER A 422 19.37 -9.37 35.64
C SER A 422 20.52 -9.78 36.57
N GLY A 423 21.78 -9.80 36.08
CA GLY A 423 22.92 -10.26 36.89
C GLY A 423 22.78 -11.73 37.33
N GLY A 424 22.13 -12.57 36.54
CA GLY A 424 21.89 -13.98 36.83
C GLY A 424 20.58 -14.27 37.58
N ALA A 425 19.84 -13.23 38.02
CA ALA A 425 18.60 -13.40 38.79
C ALA A 425 17.53 -14.16 37.98
N TYR A 426 17.43 -13.93 36.66
CA TYR A 426 16.47 -14.60 35.79
C TYR A 426 16.58 -16.12 35.83
N THR A 427 17.80 -16.66 35.70
CA THR A 427 18.03 -18.11 35.77
C THR A 427 18.01 -18.65 37.18
N SER A 428 18.44 -17.88 38.20
CA SER A 428 18.44 -18.31 39.59
C SER A 428 17.03 -18.37 40.21
N LEU A 429 16.07 -17.60 39.70
CA LEU A 429 14.66 -17.66 40.10
C LEU A 429 13.91 -18.81 39.47
N GLU A 430 14.39 -19.41 38.40
CA GLU A 430 13.67 -20.46 37.66
C GLU A 430 13.24 -21.65 38.51
N PRO A 431 14.04 -22.19 39.47
CA PRO A 431 13.56 -23.26 40.36
C PRO A 431 12.32 -22.87 41.18
N THR A 432 12.27 -21.60 41.66
CA THR A 432 11.12 -21.06 42.39
C THR A 432 9.91 -20.93 41.47
N LEU A 433 10.07 -20.40 40.27
CA LEU A 433 9.01 -20.27 39.30
C LEU A 433 8.46 -21.66 38.87
N ARG A 434 9.32 -22.64 38.73
CA ARG A 434 8.92 -24.03 38.43
C ARG A 434 8.11 -24.67 39.58
N ALA A 435 8.43 -24.31 40.82
CA ALA A 435 7.63 -24.79 41.96
C ALA A 435 6.19 -24.24 41.93
N LEU A 436 5.98 -23.06 41.36
CA LEU A 436 4.64 -22.46 41.14
C LEU A 436 3.88 -23.12 39.97
N LEU A 437 4.62 -23.71 39.02
CA LEU A 437 4.06 -24.42 37.85
C LEU A 437 4.63 -25.83 37.78
N PRO A 438 4.09 -26.80 38.59
CA PRO A 438 4.57 -28.17 38.60
C PRO A 438 4.48 -28.83 37.22
N GLY A 439 5.51 -29.56 36.84
CA GLY A 439 5.60 -30.22 35.52
C GLY A 439 6.34 -29.39 34.44
N THR A 440 6.67 -28.13 34.71
CA THR A 440 7.47 -27.33 33.79
C THR A 440 8.93 -27.78 33.78
N PRO A 441 9.48 -28.22 32.63
CA PRO A 441 10.90 -28.56 32.51
C PRO A 441 11.82 -27.37 32.76
N ALA A 442 13.09 -27.64 33.08
CA ALA A 442 14.10 -26.59 33.18
C ALA A 442 14.35 -25.97 31.80
N GLY A 443 14.60 -24.66 31.77
CA GLY A 443 14.88 -23.95 30.54
C GLY A 443 13.66 -23.50 29.73
N GLN A 444 12.45 -23.69 30.27
CA GLN A 444 11.21 -23.35 29.53
C GLN A 444 10.74 -21.91 29.71
N PHE A 445 11.13 -21.23 30.77
CA PHE A 445 10.78 -19.80 30.90
C PHE A 445 11.56 -18.97 29.87
N GLY A 446 10.84 -18.33 28.93
CA GLY A 446 11.43 -17.66 27.78
C GLY A 446 12.13 -18.61 26.81
N GLY A 447 11.64 -19.83 26.68
CA GLY A 447 12.16 -20.84 25.77
C GLY A 447 11.97 -20.43 24.31
N ARG A 448 12.89 -20.85 23.44
CA ARG A 448 12.84 -20.58 22.00
C ARG A 448 11.52 -21.02 21.40
N GLY A 449 10.94 -20.15 20.55
CA GLY A 449 9.69 -20.43 19.84
C GLY A 449 8.42 -20.29 20.68
N GLN A 450 8.56 -20.08 22.01
CA GLN A 450 7.43 -19.65 22.82
C GLN A 450 7.10 -18.20 22.55
N GLY A 451 5.84 -17.83 22.65
CA GLY A 451 5.43 -16.47 22.39
C GLY A 451 3.93 -16.31 22.26
N ARG A 452 3.53 -15.31 21.53
CA ARG A 452 2.15 -14.97 21.25
C ARG A 452 1.84 -15.20 19.78
N PHE A 453 0.77 -15.93 19.53
CA PHE A 453 0.20 -16.22 18.21
C PHE A 453 -1.18 -15.62 18.14
N GLU A 454 -1.49 -14.94 17.06
CA GLU A 454 -2.72 -14.19 16.90
C GLU A 454 -3.36 -14.51 15.57
N ASP A 455 -4.67 -14.76 15.60
CA ASP A 455 -5.51 -14.87 14.42
C ASP A 455 -6.68 -13.89 14.57
N TYR A 456 -6.98 -13.15 13.51
CA TYR A 456 -8.04 -12.15 13.47
C TYR A 456 -8.89 -12.32 12.22
N ASP A 457 -10.21 -12.40 12.42
CA ASP A 457 -11.20 -12.22 11.37
C ASP A 457 -11.87 -10.86 11.56
N TYR A 458 -11.80 -10.02 10.55
CA TYR A 458 -12.45 -8.72 10.57
C TYR A 458 -13.30 -8.55 9.33
N LYS A 459 -14.56 -8.15 9.52
CA LYS A 459 -15.49 -7.82 8.44
C LYS A 459 -16.04 -6.44 8.63
N ASN A 460 -16.01 -5.66 7.58
CA ASN A 460 -16.54 -4.30 7.56
C ASN A 460 -17.53 -4.16 6.40
N ARG A 461 -18.72 -3.64 6.70
CA ARG A 461 -19.74 -3.32 5.70
C ARG A 461 -20.25 -1.92 5.95
N ALA A 462 -20.14 -1.06 4.94
CA ALA A 462 -20.66 0.29 5.02
C ALA A 462 -21.54 0.61 3.82
N ILE A 463 -22.59 1.39 4.07
CA ILE A 463 -23.46 1.99 3.05
C ILE A 463 -23.52 3.47 3.34
N SER A 464 -23.19 4.30 2.34
CA SER A 464 -23.26 5.75 2.44
C SER A 464 -24.23 6.30 1.37
N VAL A 465 -25.04 7.28 1.75
CA VAL A 465 -25.78 8.12 0.82
C VAL A 465 -25.28 9.54 1.00
N PHE A 466 -24.93 10.18 -0.09
CA PHE A 466 -24.35 11.53 -0.07
C PHE A 466 -24.92 12.41 -1.16
N GLY A 467 -24.80 13.71 -0.98
CA GLY A 467 -25.18 14.66 -2.02
C GLY A 467 -24.76 16.08 -1.71
N SER A 468 -24.82 16.91 -2.73
CA SER A 468 -24.65 18.35 -2.65
C SER A 468 -25.61 19.03 -3.59
N VAL A 469 -26.01 20.26 -3.25
CA VAL A 469 -26.80 21.16 -4.07
C VAL A 469 -26.06 22.47 -4.21
N ASP A 470 -25.83 22.88 -5.44
CA ASP A 470 -25.29 24.19 -5.80
C ASP A 470 -26.45 25.12 -6.19
N TRP A 471 -26.60 26.23 -5.49
CA TRP A 471 -27.60 27.24 -5.77
C TRP A 471 -26.92 28.55 -6.15
N ASN A 472 -27.00 28.91 -7.42
CA ASN A 472 -26.56 30.21 -7.96
C ASN A 472 -27.61 31.28 -7.57
N ILE A 473 -27.37 31.99 -6.47
CA ILE A 473 -28.28 33.01 -5.93
C ILE A 473 -28.28 34.22 -6.86
N VAL A 474 -27.13 34.62 -7.34
CA VAL A 474 -26.87 35.63 -8.37
C VAL A 474 -25.64 35.15 -9.19
N GLU A 475 -25.32 35.88 -10.28
CA GLU A 475 -24.29 35.50 -11.25
C GLU A 475 -22.93 35.12 -10.61
N ASP A 476 -22.51 35.87 -9.58
CA ASP A 476 -21.18 35.66 -8.92
C ASP A 476 -21.31 35.08 -7.51
N LEU A 477 -22.46 34.55 -7.12
CA LEU A 477 -22.69 33.99 -5.78
C LEU A 477 -23.37 32.63 -5.84
N THR A 478 -22.63 31.59 -5.53
CA THR A 478 -23.12 30.20 -5.42
C THR A 478 -23.11 29.76 -3.96
N LEU A 479 -24.24 29.28 -3.47
CA LEU A 479 -24.32 28.57 -2.19
C LEU A 479 -24.32 27.07 -2.44
N THR A 480 -23.33 26.37 -1.88
CA THR A 480 -23.25 24.91 -1.92
C THR A 480 -23.60 24.33 -0.55
N LEU A 481 -24.61 23.46 -0.51
CA LEU A 481 -24.97 22.67 0.67
C LEU A 481 -24.75 21.19 0.38
N GLY A 482 -24.09 20.49 1.28
CA GLY A 482 -23.83 19.06 1.13
C GLY A 482 -24.02 18.28 2.41
N GLY A 483 -24.33 16.99 2.26
CA GLY A 483 -24.53 16.08 3.36
C GLY A 483 -24.18 14.64 3.01
N ASN A 484 -23.84 13.87 4.04
CA ASN A 484 -23.57 12.44 3.96
C ASN A 484 -24.19 11.71 5.15
N TYR A 485 -24.78 10.57 4.88
CA TYR A 485 -25.19 9.62 5.90
C TYR A 485 -24.51 8.28 5.62
N THR A 486 -23.80 7.75 6.61
CA THR A 486 -23.11 6.45 6.51
C THR A 486 -23.55 5.54 7.64
N HIS A 487 -23.99 4.33 7.27
CA HIS A 487 -24.17 3.23 8.21
C HIS A 487 -22.99 2.27 8.06
N ASP A 488 -22.22 2.09 9.13
CA ASP A 488 -21.00 1.27 9.16
C ASP A 488 -21.16 0.14 10.21
N SER A 489 -21.02 -1.10 9.78
CA SER A 489 -21.12 -2.29 10.62
C SER A 489 -19.83 -3.09 10.57
N LYS A 490 -19.26 -3.32 11.74
CA LYS A 490 -17.99 -4.03 11.90
C LYS A 490 -18.19 -5.23 12.80
N THR A 491 -17.69 -6.39 12.35
CA THR A 491 -17.60 -7.60 13.16
C THR A 491 -16.14 -8.02 13.26
N TYR A 492 -15.79 -8.51 14.42
CA TYR A 492 -14.42 -8.85 14.76
C TYR A 492 -14.40 -10.13 15.59
N ALA A 493 -13.55 -11.06 15.21
CA ALA A 493 -13.22 -12.23 16.00
C ALA A 493 -11.71 -12.32 16.18
N THR A 494 -11.26 -12.77 17.33
CA THR A 494 -9.85 -12.95 17.62
C THR A 494 -9.61 -14.25 18.35
N ASN A 495 -8.52 -14.90 18.00
CA ASN A 495 -7.95 -16.00 18.73
C ASN A 495 -6.50 -15.66 19.06
N VAL A 496 -6.18 -15.53 20.34
CA VAL A 496 -4.84 -15.23 20.83
C VAL A 496 -4.37 -16.38 21.69
N VAL A 497 -3.31 -17.04 21.27
CA VAL A 497 -2.68 -18.13 22.00
C VAL A 497 -1.32 -17.70 22.48
N THR A 498 -1.11 -17.72 23.79
CA THR A 498 0.19 -17.48 24.40
C THR A 498 0.78 -18.81 24.85
N THR A 499 1.95 -19.13 24.33
CA THR A 499 2.65 -20.40 24.62
C THR A 499 3.80 -20.22 25.60
N ASP A 500 4.11 -18.99 26.00
CA ASP A 500 5.14 -18.75 27.01
C ASP A 500 4.71 -19.23 28.39
N VAL A 501 5.66 -19.77 29.10
CA VAL A 501 5.39 -20.39 30.41
C VAL A 501 5.09 -19.33 31.49
N PHE A 502 5.55 -18.08 31.31
CA PHE A 502 5.24 -16.99 32.24
C PHE A 502 3.74 -16.71 32.32
N SER A 503 3.03 -16.83 31.21
CA SER A 503 1.58 -16.62 31.15
C SER A 503 0.78 -17.62 32.01
N GLY A 504 1.37 -18.74 32.38
CA GLY A 504 0.77 -19.75 33.26
C GLY A 504 0.95 -19.45 34.76
N LEU A 505 1.74 -18.43 35.12
CA LEU A 505 1.99 -18.06 36.53
C LEU A 505 0.79 -17.31 37.11
N ASP A 506 0.22 -17.84 38.19
CA ASP A 506 -0.74 -17.12 39.04
C ASP A 506 0.04 -16.27 40.06
N LEU A 507 0.32 -15.03 39.71
CA LEU A 507 1.07 -14.10 40.55
C LEU A 507 0.32 -13.75 41.84
N VAL A 508 -1.01 -13.70 41.81
CA VAL A 508 -1.81 -13.45 43.01
C VAL A 508 -1.68 -14.61 44.00
N ARG A 509 -1.69 -15.84 43.51
CA ARG A 509 -1.46 -17.04 44.34
C ARG A 509 -0.01 -17.12 44.83
N ALA A 510 0.94 -16.54 44.06
CA ALA A 510 2.34 -16.44 44.43
C ALA A 510 2.61 -15.35 45.48
N GLY A 511 1.63 -14.53 45.82
CA GLY A 511 1.78 -13.43 46.83
C GLY A 511 2.54 -12.21 46.27
N VAL A 512 2.52 -11.99 44.94
CA VAL A 512 3.15 -10.87 44.26
C VAL A 512 2.10 -9.86 43.80
#